data_1fdb31bc64f2c086087055db261bc5a9
#
_entry.id   1fdb31bc64f2c086087055db261bc5a9
#
_cell.length_a   1.000
_cell.length_b   1.000
_cell.length_c   1.000
_cell.angle_alpha   90.00
_cell.angle_beta   90.00
_cell.angle_gamma   90.00
#
_symmetry.space_group_name_H-M   'P 1'
#
loop_
_entity.id
_entity.type
_entity.pdbx_description
1 polymer ?
#
loop_
_entity_poly.entity_id
_entity_poly.type
_entity_poly.pdbx_seq_one_letter_code
_entity_poly.pdbx_strand_id
1 'polypeptide(L)'
;AKVNKEEITVHQINAVLAQQRGVSAEQTDQAARQVLERLIDQELAVQKGAELKLDREPKVVQAIEAAKRDIIARAYADRMGESASKPTPEEIRKYYDDNPALFRDRRVYQLQEIAIQAEPGQVDALRARLQSSKGVNEFVEYLKSAGLKFSGNQAVRAAEQVPLAVLPTLAAMKDGQMTLQPTPSGANVVVLVSSKPQPVDAERVSRAIEQFLANERKRKAVSDDLK
;
A
#
# COMPACT_ATOMS: atom_id res chain seq x y z
N ALA A 1 4.01 31.36 -23.87
CA ALA A 1 5.30 32.05 -23.79
C ALA A 1 6.29 31.43 -24.80
N LYS A 2 7.33 32.14 -25.13
CA LYS A 2 8.38 31.63 -26.03
C LYS A 2 9.73 31.71 -25.33
N VAL A 3 10.46 30.61 -25.34
CA VAL A 3 11.80 30.48 -24.73
C VAL A 3 12.78 30.12 -25.86
N ASN A 4 13.49 31.09 -26.37
CA ASN A 4 14.31 30.97 -27.57
C ASN A 4 13.48 30.50 -28.79
N LYS A 5 13.68 29.22 -29.21
CA LYS A 5 12.95 28.63 -30.36
C LYS A 5 11.73 27.82 -29.93
N GLU A 6 11.64 27.46 -28.65
CA GLU A 6 10.59 26.59 -28.10
C GLU A 6 9.42 27.41 -27.54
N GLU A 7 8.20 26.88 -27.68
CA GLU A 7 6.98 27.55 -27.25
C GLU A 7 6.36 26.80 -26.04
N ILE A 8 6.13 27.54 -24.95
CA ILE A 8 5.37 27.06 -23.81
C ILE A 8 3.89 27.40 -24.05
N THR A 9 3.08 26.37 -24.23
CA THR A 9 1.67 26.47 -24.54
C THR A 9 0.80 26.61 -23.28
N VAL A 10 -0.41 27.19 -23.46
CA VAL A 10 -1.43 27.21 -22.38
C VAL A 10 -1.82 25.81 -21.94
N HIS A 11 -1.81 24.83 -22.85
CA HIS A 11 -2.09 23.44 -22.52
C HIS A 11 -1.07 22.86 -21.53
N GLN A 12 0.21 23.16 -21.67
CA GLN A 12 1.24 22.72 -20.72
C GLN A 12 1.01 23.33 -19.33
N ILE A 13 0.67 24.63 -19.26
CA ILE A 13 0.36 25.30 -18.00
C ILE A 13 -0.86 24.64 -17.35
N ASN A 14 -1.94 24.45 -18.10
CA ASN A 14 -3.17 23.83 -17.59
C ASN A 14 -2.96 22.37 -17.15
N ALA A 15 -2.14 21.58 -17.86
CA ALA A 15 -1.80 20.22 -17.48
C ALA A 15 -1.08 20.16 -16.13
N VAL A 16 -0.17 21.10 -15.86
CA VAL A 16 0.52 21.19 -14.57
C VAL A 16 -0.42 21.67 -13.48
N LEU A 17 -1.28 22.67 -13.77
CA LEU A 17 -2.27 23.16 -12.81
C LEU A 17 -3.28 22.06 -12.40
N ALA A 18 -3.73 21.24 -13.35
CA ALA A 18 -4.65 20.13 -13.09
C ALA A 18 -4.07 19.07 -12.13
N GLN A 19 -2.74 18.95 -12.04
CA GLN A 19 -2.06 18.05 -11.08
C GLN A 19 -1.95 18.66 -9.67
N GLN A 20 -2.13 19.98 -9.54
CA GLN A 20 -2.10 20.67 -8.24
C GLN A 20 -3.49 20.60 -7.59
N ARG A 21 -3.62 19.81 -6.52
CA ARG A 21 -4.88 19.72 -5.75
C ARG A 21 -5.07 20.97 -4.90
N GLY A 22 -6.25 21.60 -4.95
CA GLY A 22 -6.65 22.62 -3.97
C GLY A 22 -6.37 24.07 -4.36
N VAL A 23 -6.11 24.37 -5.63
CA VAL A 23 -6.01 25.77 -6.10
C VAL A 23 -7.42 26.37 -6.19
N SER A 24 -7.71 27.41 -5.40
CA SER A 24 -8.98 28.15 -5.49
C SER A 24 -9.04 28.99 -6.76
N ALA A 25 -10.26 29.35 -7.21
CA ALA A 25 -10.44 30.19 -8.39
C ALA A 25 -9.70 31.54 -8.28
N GLU A 26 -9.62 32.11 -7.08
CA GLU A 26 -8.94 33.38 -6.80
C GLU A 26 -7.40 33.26 -6.87
N GLN A 27 -6.85 32.07 -6.67
CA GLN A 27 -5.42 31.80 -6.71
C GLN A 27 -4.93 31.29 -8.08
N THR A 28 -5.85 31.03 -9.01
CA THR A 28 -5.54 30.40 -10.30
C THR A 28 -4.56 31.24 -11.12
N ASP A 29 -4.72 32.57 -11.19
CA ASP A 29 -3.83 33.43 -11.95
C ASP A 29 -2.40 33.46 -11.38
N GLN A 30 -2.29 33.53 -10.06
CA GLN A 30 -0.98 33.51 -9.41
C GLN A 30 -0.31 32.14 -9.58
N ALA A 31 -1.05 31.05 -9.42
CA ALA A 31 -0.56 29.70 -9.65
C ALA A 31 -0.13 29.50 -11.12
N ALA A 32 -0.90 30.01 -12.08
CA ALA A 32 -0.55 29.96 -13.50
C ALA A 32 0.76 30.67 -13.81
N ARG A 33 1.01 31.85 -13.20
CA ARG A 33 2.28 32.57 -13.35
C ARG A 33 3.45 31.78 -12.77
N GLN A 34 3.31 31.22 -11.58
CA GLN A 34 4.35 30.40 -10.96
C GLN A 34 4.65 29.14 -11.79
N VAL A 35 3.61 28.49 -12.34
CA VAL A 35 3.78 27.35 -13.24
C VAL A 35 4.51 27.78 -14.51
N LEU A 36 4.16 28.92 -15.09
CA LEU A 36 4.83 29.46 -16.29
C LEU A 36 6.31 29.73 -16.01
N GLU A 37 6.66 30.43 -14.94
CA GLU A 37 8.05 30.65 -14.55
C GLU A 37 8.83 29.36 -14.43
N ARG A 38 8.27 28.36 -13.71
CA ARG A 38 8.89 27.05 -13.58
C ARG A 38 9.08 26.33 -14.91
N LEU A 39 8.13 26.44 -15.84
CA LEU A 39 8.25 25.85 -17.17
C LEU A 39 9.32 26.55 -18.01
N ILE A 40 9.48 27.88 -17.86
CA ILE A 40 10.55 28.64 -18.50
C ILE A 40 11.92 28.17 -18.00
N ASP A 41 12.09 28.07 -16.67
CA ASP A 41 13.34 27.59 -16.05
C ASP A 41 13.68 26.16 -16.47
N GLN A 42 12.66 25.30 -16.50
CA GLN A 42 12.80 23.92 -16.97
C GLN A 42 13.26 23.87 -18.42
N GLU A 43 12.65 24.66 -19.31
CA GLU A 43 13.02 24.70 -20.73
C GLU A 43 14.45 25.21 -20.92
N LEU A 44 14.84 26.27 -20.21
CA LEU A 44 16.22 26.76 -20.23
C LEU A 44 17.23 25.72 -19.76
N ALA A 45 16.88 24.95 -18.69
CA ALA A 45 17.72 23.86 -18.21
C ALA A 45 17.83 22.70 -19.22
N VAL A 46 16.72 22.36 -19.91
CA VAL A 46 16.71 21.35 -20.98
C VAL A 46 17.61 21.77 -22.14
N GLN A 47 17.51 23.01 -22.59
CA GLN A 47 18.37 23.55 -23.66
C GLN A 47 19.85 23.52 -23.26
N LYS A 48 20.18 23.90 -22.03
CA LYS A 48 21.56 23.79 -21.50
C LYS A 48 22.03 22.34 -21.40
N GLY A 49 21.17 21.43 -20.96
CA GLY A 49 21.44 20.01 -20.92
C GLY A 49 21.75 19.43 -22.32
N ALA A 50 20.98 19.84 -23.32
CA ALA A 50 21.21 19.46 -24.73
C ALA A 50 22.53 20.02 -25.29
N GLU A 51 22.89 21.28 -25.00
CA GLU A 51 24.19 21.86 -25.35
C GLU A 51 25.35 21.03 -24.75
N LEU A 52 25.20 20.58 -23.54
CA LEU A 52 26.17 19.69 -22.83
C LEU A 52 26.07 18.22 -23.23
N LYS A 53 25.15 17.86 -24.12
CA LYS A 53 24.86 16.48 -24.59
C LYS A 53 24.45 15.52 -23.47
N LEU A 54 23.87 16.01 -22.39
CA LEU A 54 23.41 15.19 -21.26
C LEU A 54 22.29 14.23 -21.69
N ASP A 55 21.47 14.62 -22.66
CA ASP A 55 20.43 13.80 -23.30
C ASP A 55 20.97 12.54 -23.99
N ARG A 56 22.27 12.49 -24.26
CA ARG A 56 22.97 11.36 -24.92
C ARG A 56 23.79 10.52 -23.96
N GLU A 57 23.88 10.91 -22.70
CA GLU A 57 24.56 10.12 -21.69
C GLU A 57 23.81 8.81 -21.45
N PRO A 58 24.51 7.64 -21.39
CA PRO A 58 23.86 6.33 -21.23
C PRO A 58 22.89 6.26 -20.04
N LYS A 59 23.25 6.89 -18.92
CA LYS A 59 22.43 6.96 -17.71
C LYS A 59 21.13 7.74 -17.94
N VAL A 60 21.18 8.85 -18.66
CA VAL A 60 20.02 9.68 -18.98
C VAL A 60 19.11 8.98 -19.98
N VAL A 61 19.70 8.39 -21.04
CA VAL A 61 18.95 7.60 -22.03
C VAL A 61 18.20 6.45 -21.36
N GLN A 62 18.87 5.68 -20.47
CA GLN A 62 18.22 4.60 -19.72
C GLN A 62 17.09 5.11 -18.85
N ALA A 63 17.25 6.25 -18.18
CA ALA A 63 16.19 6.85 -17.34
C ALA A 63 14.98 7.30 -18.18
N ILE A 64 15.21 7.88 -19.36
CA ILE A 64 14.13 8.28 -20.29
C ILE A 64 13.36 7.04 -20.78
N GLU A 65 14.07 5.98 -21.21
CA GLU A 65 13.43 4.76 -21.69
C GLU A 65 12.66 4.04 -20.56
N ALA A 66 13.17 4.05 -19.33
CA ALA A 66 12.44 3.51 -18.18
C ALA A 66 11.15 4.30 -17.90
N ALA A 67 11.25 5.65 -17.87
CA ALA A 67 10.10 6.53 -17.66
C ALA A 67 9.04 6.35 -18.76
N LYS A 68 9.46 6.26 -20.01
CA LYS A 68 8.57 6.00 -21.17
C LYS A 68 7.81 4.70 -21.02
N ARG A 69 8.50 3.60 -20.65
CA ARG A 69 7.87 2.29 -20.40
C ARG A 69 6.85 2.36 -19.28
N ASP A 70 7.18 3.01 -18.16
CA ASP A 70 6.27 3.19 -17.04
C ASP A 70 5.01 3.98 -17.41
N ILE A 71 5.16 5.04 -18.19
CA ILE A 71 4.03 5.86 -18.67
C ILE A 71 3.11 5.03 -19.56
N ILE A 72 3.68 4.26 -20.53
CA ILE A 72 2.90 3.42 -21.43
C ILE A 72 2.19 2.30 -20.66
N ALA A 73 2.87 1.65 -19.71
CA ALA A 73 2.28 0.59 -18.90
C ALA A 73 1.12 1.11 -18.04
N ARG A 74 1.25 2.30 -17.45
CA ARG A 74 0.14 2.93 -16.72
C ARG A 74 -1.02 3.29 -17.63
N ALA A 75 -0.75 3.92 -18.78
CA ALA A 75 -1.79 4.27 -19.75
C ALA A 75 -2.56 3.05 -20.25
N TYR A 76 -1.87 1.93 -20.49
CA TYR A 76 -2.49 0.64 -20.81
C TYR A 76 -3.37 0.14 -19.65
N ALA A 77 -2.85 0.13 -18.42
CA ALA A 77 -3.61 -0.30 -17.25
C ALA A 77 -4.84 0.59 -16.99
N ASP A 78 -4.74 1.88 -17.25
CA ASP A 78 -5.88 2.82 -17.15
C ASP A 78 -6.93 2.52 -18.22
N ARG A 79 -6.51 2.30 -19.46
CA ARG A 79 -7.40 1.94 -20.58
C ARG A 79 -8.18 0.63 -20.31
N MET A 80 -7.47 -0.40 -19.83
CA MET A 80 -8.09 -1.66 -19.43
C MET A 80 -9.04 -1.48 -18.25
N GLY A 81 -8.67 -0.61 -17.29
CA GLY A 81 -9.51 -0.30 -16.15
C GLY A 81 -10.81 0.44 -16.49
N GLU A 82 -10.81 1.27 -17.55
CA GLU A 82 -12.03 1.95 -18.04
C GLU A 82 -13.08 0.99 -18.57
N SER A 83 -12.65 -0.16 -19.11
CA SER A 83 -13.55 -1.21 -19.61
C SER A 83 -14.15 -2.07 -18.50
N ALA A 84 -13.59 -2.02 -17.28
CA ALA A 84 -14.08 -2.80 -16.16
C ALA A 84 -15.41 -2.22 -15.65
N SER A 85 -16.43 -3.10 -15.49
CA SER A 85 -17.73 -2.70 -14.95
C SER A 85 -17.60 -2.16 -13.52
N LYS A 86 -18.38 -1.13 -13.20
CA LYS A 86 -18.43 -0.63 -11.80
C LYS A 86 -19.05 -1.69 -10.89
N PRO A 87 -18.60 -1.79 -9.64
CA PRO A 87 -19.27 -2.63 -8.64
C PRO A 87 -20.72 -2.20 -8.42
N THR A 88 -21.61 -3.19 -8.29
CA THR A 88 -23.02 -2.91 -7.97
C THR A 88 -23.21 -2.69 -6.46
N PRO A 89 -24.32 -2.03 -6.03
CA PRO A 89 -24.65 -1.91 -4.62
C PRO A 89 -24.74 -3.25 -3.89
N GLU A 90 -25.24 -4.30 -4.56
CA GLU A 90 -25.34 -5.65 -4.02
C GLU A 90 -23.97 -6.27 -3.76
N GLU A 91 -23.02 -6.05 -4.67
CA GLU A 91 -21.64 -6.54 -4.52
C GLU A 91 -20.91 -5.82 -3.39
N ILE A 92 -21.14 -4.51 -3.24
CA ILE A 92 -20.60 -3.70 -2.15
C ILE A 92 -21.13 -4.24 -0.81
N ARG A 93 -22.44 -4.47 -0.73
CA ARG A 93 -23.07 -5.01 0.48
C ARG A 93 -22.58 -6.43 0.77
N LYS A 94 -22.51 -7.28 -0.25
CA LYS A 94 -21.97 -8.63 -0.10
C LYS A 94 -20.54 -8.62 0.45
N TYR A 95 -19.67 -7.75 -0.06
CA TYR A 95 -18.31 -7.61 0.45
C TYR A 95 -18.27 -7.21 1.92
N TYR A 96 -19.15 -6.29 2.33
CA TYR A 96 -19.30 -5.89 3.74
C TYR A 96 -19.72 -7.08 4.61
N ASP A 97 -20.72 -7.83 4.17
CA ASP A 97 -21.29 -8.96 4.92
C ASP A 97 -20.32 -10.15 5.00
N ASP A 98 -19.57 -10.41 3.93
CA ASP A 98 -18.57 -11.49 3.86
C ASP A 98 -17.30 -11.19 4.68
N ASN A 99 -17.07 -9.93 5.05
CA ASN A 99 -15.87 -9.50 5.78
C ASN A 99 -16.21 -8.84 7.15
N PRO A 100 -16.90 -9.54 8.05
CA PRO A 100 -17.38 -8.94 9.30
C PRO A 100 -16.23 -8.42 10.17
N ALA A 101 -15.07 -9.06 10.18
CA ALA A 101 -13.90 -8.64 10.96
C ALA A 101 -13.31 -7.30 10.50
N LEU A 102 -13.55 -6.88 9.25
CA LEU A 102 -13.17 -5.55 8.75
C LEU A 102 -14.18 -4.46 9.12
N PHE A 103 -15.45 -4.84 9.36
CA PHE A 103 -16.54 -3.87 9.43
C PHE A 103 -17.38 -4.00 10.70
N ARG A 104 -18.45 -4.80 10.71
CA ARG A 104 -19.37 -4.88 11.86
C ARG A 104 -18.73 -5.44 13.13
N ASP A 105 -17.77 -6.38 13.01
CA ASP A 105 -17.04 -6.97 14.12
C ASP A 105 -15.60 -6.44 14.19
N ARG A 106 -15.36 -5.29 13.56
CA ARG A 106 -14.05 -4.64 13.50
C ARG A 106 -13.55 -4.31 14.89
N ARG A 107 -12.25 -4.60 15.09
CA ARG A 107 -11.54 -4.29 16.33
C ARG A 107 -10.25 -3.51 16.03
N VAL A 108 -9.77 -2.82 17.04
CA VAL A 108 -8.40 -2.34 17.13
C VAL A 108 -7.65 -3.29 18.06
N TYR A 109 -6.56 -3.85 17.56
CA TYR A 109 -5.77 -4.89 18.22
C TYR A 109 -4.50 -4.29 18.81
N GLN A 110 -4.23 -4.55 20.07
CA GLN A 110 -2.93 -4.30 20.68
C GLN A 110 -2.15 -5.61 20.64
N LEU A 111 -1.08 -5.63 19.87
CA LEU A 111 -0.29 -6.82 19.56
C LEU A 111 1.11 -6.71 20.15
N GLN A 112 1.64 -7.87 20.58
CA GLN A 112 3.07 -8.05 20.75
C GLN A 112 3.53 -9.04 19.69
N GLU A 113 4.49 -8.63 18.87
CA GLU A 113 5.07 -9.44 17.80
C GLU A 113 6.47 -9.87 18.22
N ILE A 114 6.81 -11.16 18.05
CA ILE A 114 8.13 -11.71 18.37
C ILE A 114 8.65 -12.39 17.11
N ALA A 115 9.60 -11.75 16.45
CA ALA A 115 10.30 -12.31 15.32
C ALA A 115 11.44 -13.23 15.82
N ILE A 116 11.44 -14.47 15.38
CA ILE A 116 12.38 -15.52 15.80
C ILE A 116 13.17 -15.99 14.59
N GLN A 117 14.50 -15.96 14.69
CA GLN A 117 15.37 -16.58 13.70
C GLN A 117 15.47 -18.08 14.01
N ALA A 118 15.03 -18.91 13.08
CA ALA A 118 15.02 -20.36 13.24
C ALA A 118 15.16 -21.05 11.88
N GLU A 119 15.77 -22.24 11.88
CA GLU A 119 15.79 -23.10 10.72
C GLU A 119 14.39 -23.67 10.42
N PRO A 120 14.05 -23.98 9.18
CA PRO A 120 12.71 -24.50 8.81
C PRO A 120 12.27 -25.69 9.65
N GLY A 121 13.19 -26.62 9.98
CA GLY A 121 12.91 -27.79 10.82
C GLY A 121 12.63 -27.49 12.29
N GLN A 122 12.89 -26.28 12.77
CA GLN A 122 12.65 -25.87 14.16
C GLN A 122 11.26 -25.24 14.35
N VAL A 123 10.60 -24.82 13.27
CA VAL A 123 9.32 -24.09 13.33
C VAL A 123 8.21 -24.93 13.98
N ASP A 124 8.15 -26.24 13.71
CA ASP A 124 7.14 -27.11 14.31
C ASP A 124 7.39 -27.33 15.80
N ALA A 125 8.66 -27.45 16.22
CA ALA A 125 9.02 -27.52 17.63
C ALA A 125 8.67 -26.21 18.37
N LEU A 126 8.91 -25.04 17.74
CA LEU A 126 8.49 -23.74 18.28
C LEU A 126 6.97 -23.65 18.43
N ARG A 127 6.23 -24.16 17.45
CA ARG A 127 4.76 -24.20 17.49
C ARG A 127 4.25 -25.07 18.64
N ALA A 128 4.78 -26.27 18.78
CA ALA A 128 4.43 -27.19 19.88
C ALA A 128 4.75 -26.56 21.26
N ARG A 129 5.92 -25.90 21.36
CA ARG A 129 6.31 -25.22 22.61
C ARG A 129 5.41 -24.02 22.89
N LEU A 130 5.04 -23.22 21.90
CA LEU A 130 4.10 -22.12 22.07
C LEU A 130 2.74 -22.60 22.59
N GLN A 131 2.22 -23.68 22.03
CA GLN A 131 0.94 -24.28 22.45
C GLN A 131 0.97 -24.79 23.88
N SER A 132 2.11 -25.29 24.36
CA SER A 132 2.27 -25.81 25.74
C SER A 132 2.59 -24.70 26.75
N SER A 133 2.94 -23.50 26.30
CA SER A 133 3.29 -22.38 27.19
C SER A 133 2.03 -21.73 27.76
N LYS A 134 2.04 -21.42 29.06
CA LYS A 134 0.93 -20.76 29.75
C LYS A 134 0.80 -19.25 29.40
N GLY A 135 1.78 -18.70 28.70
CA GLY A 135 1.79 -17.31 28.28
C GLY A 135 3.11 -16.92 27.61
N VAL A 136 3.15 -15.68 27.13
CA VAL A 136 4.29 -15.16 26.35
C VAL A 136 5.61 -15.18 27.13
N ASN A 137 5.58 -14.92 28.44
CA ASN A 137 6.78 -14.89 29.28
C ASN A 137 7.46 -16.27 29.35
N GLU A 138 6.69 -17.35 29.54
CA GLU A 138 7.23 -18.72 29.56
C GLU A 138 7.83 -19.08 28.19
N PHE A 139 7.20 -18.66 27.11
CA PHE A 139 7.72 -18.88 25.77
C PHE A 139 9.02 -18.11 25.52
N VAL A 140 9.10 -16.86 25.96
CA VAL A 140 10.31 -16.01 25.84
C VAL A 140 11.47 -16.61 26.66
N GLU A 141 11.22 -17.13 27.88
CA GLU A 141 12.25 -17.81 28.67
C GLU A 141 12.76 -19.07 27.96
N TYR A 142 11.88 -19.82 27.31
CA TYR A 142 12.29 -20.94 26.46
C TYR A 142 13.19 -20.48 25.30
N LEU A 143 12.83 -19.41 24.58
CA LEU A 143 13.65 -18.88 23.48
C LEU A 143 15.07 -18.51 23.95
N LYS A 144 15.17 -17.89 25.13
CA LYS A 144 16.46 -17.54 25.76
C LYS A 144 17.26 -18.81 26.10
N SER A 145 16.62 -19.79 26.75
CA SER A 145 17.30 -21.04 27.17
C SER A 145 17.74 -21.88 25.96
N ALA A 146 17.01 -21.84 24.87
CA ALA A 146 17.35 -22.51 23.61
C ALA A 146 18.41 -21.74 22.77
N GLY A 147 18.87 -20.57 23.21
CA GLY A 147 19.85 -19.76 22.49
C GLY A 147 19.35 -19.18 21.18
N LEU A 148 18.03 -19.11 20.96
CA LEU A 148 17.43 -18.60 19.75
C LEU A 148 17.47 -17.07 19.73
N LYS A 149 17.83 -16.50 18.57
CA LYS A 149 17.78 -15.06 18.38
C LYS A 149 16.36 -14.61 18.10
N PHE A 150 15.89 -13.66 18.85
CA PHE A 150 14.56 -13.08 18.66
C PHE A 150 14.55 -11.58 18.98
N SER A 151 13.57 -10.89 18.42
CA SER A 151 13.28 -9.49 18.71
C SER A 151 11.79 -9.31 18.96
N GLY A 152 11.44 -8.45 19.93
CA GLY A 152 10.06 -8.14 20.29
C GLY A 152 9.68 -6.75 19.84
N ASN A 153 8.44 -6.58 19.36
CA ASN A 153 7.83 -5.30 19.03
C ASN A 153 6.39 -5.24 19.54
N GLN A 154 5.93 -4.05 19.91
CA GLN A 154 4.52 -3.81 20.23
C GLN A 154 3.91 -2.94 19.15
N ALA A 155 2.71 -3.27 18.72
CA ALA A 155 1.98 -2.56 17.69
C ALA A 155 0.50 -2.43 18.05
N VAL A 156 -0.09 -1.29 17.73
CA VAL A 156 -1.54 -1.12 17.71
C VAL A 156 -1.98 -1.10 16.26
N ARG A 157 -2.84 -2.03 15.88
CA ARG A 157 -3.32 -2.16 14.50
C ARG A 157 -4.84 -2.18 14.47
N ALA A 158 -5.42 -1.36 13.62
CA ALA A 158 -6.82 -1.49 13.24
C ALA A 158 -6.98 -2.69 12.28
N ALA A 159 -8.18 -3.26 12.19
CA ALA A 159 -8.44 -4.45 11.37
C ALA A 159 -7.95 -4.30 9.93
N GLU A 160 -8.15 -3.14 9.32
CA GLU A 160 -7.72 -2.83 7.94
C GLU A 160 -6.20 -2.73 7.75
N GLN A 161 -5.44 -2.66 8.83
CA GLN A 161 -3.97 -2.66 8.81
C GLN A 161 -3.37 -4.08 8.96
N VAL A 162 -4.23 -5.05 9.22
CA VAL A 162 -3.86 -6.47 9.31
C VAL A 162 -4.03 -7.11 7.94
N PRO A 163 -3.07 -7.93 7.45
CA PRO A 163 -3.25 -8.67 6.22
C PRO A 163 -4.54 -9.50 6.23
N LEU A 164 -5.33 -9.45 5.15
CA LEU A 164 -6.63 -10.12 5.06
C LEU A 164 -6.55 -11.63 5.34
N ALA A 165 -5.44 -12.28 4.95
CA ALA A 165 -5.22 -13.70 5.21
C ALA A 165 -5.06 -14.04 6.70
N VAL A 166 -4.62 -13.08 7.52
CA VAL A 166 -4.35 -13.24 8.97
C VAL A 166 -5.50 -12.74 9.81
N LEU A 167 -6.26 -11.78 9.31
CA LEU A 167 -7.33 -11.11 10.06
C LEU A 167 -8.39 -12.07 10.63
N PRO A 168 -8.87 -13.13 9.92
CA PRO A 168 -9.84 -14.06 10.48
C PRO A 168 -9.28 -14.81 11.70
N THR A 169 -8.01 -15.22 11.66
CA THR A 169 -7.34 -15.87 12.79
C THR A 169 -7.25 -14.93 13.99
N LEU A 170 -6.81 -13.68 13.74
CA LEU A 170 -6.67 -12.68 14.80
C LEU A 170 -8.04 -12.29 15.39
N ALA A 171 -9.08 -12.18 14.56
CA ALA A 171 -10.44 -11.86 15.00
C ALA A 171 -11.06 -12.98 15.88
N ALA A 172 -10.67 -14.24 15.64
CA ALA A 172 -11.11 -15.38 16.44
C ALA A 172 -10.34 -15.50 17.78
N MET A 173 -9.20 -14.84 17.93
CA MET A 173 -8.40 -14.90 19.16
C MET A 173 -9.06 -14.12 20.30
N LYS A 174 -8.84 -14.64 21.52
CA LYS A 174 -9.13 -13.96 22.78
C LYS A 174 -7.88 -13.23 23.28
N ASP A 175 -8.08 -12.21 24.08
CA ASP A 175 -6.97 -11.51 24.75
C ASP A 175 -6.09 -12.50 25.53
N GLY A 176 -4.78 -12.36 25.39
CA GLY A 176 -3.76 -13.26 25.93
C GLY A 176 -3.40 -14.46 25.04
N GLN A 177 -4.15 -14.75 23.98
CA GLN A 177 -3.82 -15.85 23.07
C GLN A 177 -2.66 -15.49 22.14
N MET A 178 -1.98 -16.54 21.69
CA MET A 178 -0.78 -16.46 20.86
C MET A 178 -0.95 -17.32 19.60
N THR A 179 -0.39 -16.86 18.48
CA THR A 179 -0.31 -17.63 17.24
C THR A 179 1.07 -17.53 16.65
N LEU A 180 1.52 -18.57 15.92
CA LEU A 180 2.81 -18.61 15.25
C LEU A 180 2.61 -18.70 13.74
N GLN A 181 3.27 -17.82 13.01
CA GLN A 181 3.31 -17.78 11.56
C GLN A 181 4.73 -18.07 11.07
N PRO A 182 4.93 -19.07 10.19
CA PRO A 182 6.22 -19.28 9.55
C PRO A 182 6.63 -18.09 8.71
N THR A 183 7.92 -17.78 8.68
CA THR A 183 8.52 -16.77 7.81
C THR A 183 9.73 -17.39 7.09
N PRO A 184 10.22 -16.81 5.98
CA PRO A 184 11.42 -17.31 5.31
C PRO A 184 12.66 -17.39 6.20
N SER A 185 12.74 -16.56 7.25
CA SER A 185 13.85 -16.48 8.19
C SER A 185 13.59 -17.16 9.54
N GLY A 186 12.48 -17.89 9.69
CA GLY A 186 12.11 -18.58 10.92
C GLY A 186 10.62 -18.50 11.23
N ALA A 187 10.23 -17.76 12.27
CA ALA A 187 8.83 -17.64 12.67
C ALA A 187 8.53 -16.26 13.27
N ASN A 188 7.28 -15.83 13.13
CA ASN A 188 6.75 -14.67 13.85
C ASN A 188 5.63 -15.12 14.79
N VAL A 189 5.78 -14.84 16.09
CA VAL A 189 4.74 -15.08 17.08
C VAL A 189 3.99 -13.79 17.33
N VAL A 190 2.68 -13.86 17.19
CA VAL A 190 1.77 -12.73 17.47
C VAL A 190 0.97 -13.05 18.72
N VAL A 191 1.06 -12.17 19.69
CA VAL A 191 0.29 -12.23 20.95
C VAL A 191 -0.79 -11.16 20.88
N LEU A 192 -2.05 -11.53 21.04
CA LEU A 192 -3.13 -10.57 21.22
C LEU A 192 -3.15 -10.12 22.68
N VAL A 193 -2.57 -8.96 22.95
CA VAL A 193 -2.52 -8.41 24.32
C VAL A 193 -3.92 -7.95 24.75
N SER A 194 -4.59 -7.20 23.90
CA SER A 194 -5.98 -6.78 24.09
C SER A 194 -6.60 -6.37 22.78
N SER A 195 -7.92 -6.37 22.73
CA SER A 195 -8.65 -5.85 21.59
C SER A 195 -9.84 -4.97 22.00
N LYS A 196 -10.09 -3.92 21.22
CA LYS A 196 -11.23 -3.01 21.45
C LYS A 196 -12.15 -3.04 20.24
N PRO A 197 -13.46 -3.41 20.44
CA PRO A 197 -14.45 -3.31 19.37
C PRO A 197 -14.58 -1.87 18.87
N GLN A 198 -14.58 -1.72 17.56
CA GLN A 198 -14.78 -0.43 16.89
C GLN A 198 -15.47 -0.67 15.54
N PRO A 199 -16.76 -1.07 15.55
CA PRO A 199 -17.51 -1.39 14.33
C PRO A 199 -17.64 -0.17 13.42
N VAL A 200 -17.80 -0.45 12.13
CA VAL A 200 -18.04 0.58 11.10
C VAL A 200 -19.25 0.15 10.27
N ASP A 201 -20.20 1.07 10.11
CA ASP A 201 -21.43 0.83 9.37
C ASP A 201 -21.22 0.77 7.87
N ALA A 202 -22.06 -0.01 7.18
CA ALA A 202 -22.00 -0.23 5.74
C ALA A 202 -22.04 1.08 4.92
N GLU A 203 -22.89 2.03 5.31
CA GLU A 203 -23.01 3.32 4.62
C GLU A 203 -21.71 4.12 4.64
N ARG A 204 -21.03 4.11 5.79
CA ARG A 204 -19.78 4.85 5.99
C ARG A 204 -18.62 4.31 5.14
N VAL A 205 -18.60 3.02 4.89
CA VAL A 205 -17.50 2.35 4.14
C VAL A 205 -17.85 2.03 2.69
N SER A 206 -19.10 2.26 2.27
CA SER A 206 -19.60 1.93 0.93
C SER A 206 -18.68 2.43 -0.18
N ARG A 207 -18.28 3.70 -0.14
CA ARG A 207 -17.37 4.29 -1.15
C ARG A 207 -15.97 3.65 -1.14
N ALA A 208 -15.46 3.31 0.03
CA ALA A 208 -14.15 2.67 0.15
C ALA A 208 -14.20 1.24 -0.41
N ILE A 209 -15.27 0.49 -0.14
CA ILE A 209 -15.50 -0.84 -0.70
C ILE A 209 -15.68 -0.77 -2.22
N GLU A 210 -16.49 0.17 -2.74
CA GLU A 210 -16.65 0.40 -4.17
C GLU A 210 -15.31 0.62 -4.86
N GLN A 211 -14.47 1.49 -4.29
CA GLN A 211 -13.16 1.81 -4.83
C GLN A 211 -12.20 0.61 -4.78
N PHE A 212 -12.23 -0.16 -3.69
CA PHE A 212 -11.47 -1.40 -3.56
C PHE A 212 -11.86 -2.43 -4.62
N LEU A 213 -13.15 -2.73 -4.77
CA LEU A 213 -13.66 -3.70 -5.75
C LEU A 213 -13.38 -3.25 -7.19
N ALA A 214 -13.52 -1.95 -7.49
CA ALA A 214 -13.18 -1.40 -8.80
C ALA A 214 -11.69 -1.58 -9.11
N ASN A 215 -10.81 -1.32 -8.14
CA ASN A 215 -9.37 -1.52 -8.31
C ASN A 215 -9.00 -3.00 -8.49
N GLU A 216 -9.65 -3.91 -7.76
CA GLU A 216 -9.45 -5.35 -7.94
C GLU A 216 -9.89 -5.83 -9.34
N ARG A 217 -11.03 -5.34 -9.86
CA ARG A 217 -11.47 -5.61 -11.22
C ARG A 217 -10.50 -5.10 -12.27
N LYS A 218 -10.00 -3.87 -12.08
CA LYS A 218 -8.98 -3.29 -12.95
C LYS A 218 -7.72 -4.15 -12.98
N ARG A 219 -7.21 -4.55 -11.81
CA ARG A 219 -6.02 -5.43 -11.71
C ARG A 219 -6.27 -6.78 -12.39
N LYS A 220 -7.45 -7.37 -12.17
CA LYS A 220 -7.82 -8.63 -12.77
C LYS A 220 -7.91 -8.52 -14.29
N ALA A 221 -8.55 -7.48 -14.83
CA ALA A 221 -8.67 -7.23 -16.26
C ALA A 221 -7.28 -7.12 -16.92
N VAL A 222 -6.37 -6.35 -16.31
CA VAL A 222 -4.98 -6.24 -16.80
C VAL A 222 -4.25 -7.58 -16.73
N SER A 223 -4.37 -8.30 -15.61
CA SER A 223 -3.71 -9.61 -15.45
C SER A 223 -4.23 -10.68 -16.41
N ASP A 224 -5.51 -10.65 -16.76
CA ASP A 224 -6.12 -11.63 -17.66
C ASP A 224 -5.78 -11.34 -19.13
N ASP A 225 -5.63 -10.05 -19.48
CA ASP A 225 -5.25 -9.63 -20.85
C ASP A 225 -3.74 -9.83 -21.13
N LEU A 226 -2.90 -9.86 -20.10
CA LEU A 226 -1.45 -10.08 -20.24
C LEU A 226 -1.03 -11.57 -20.25
N LYS A 227 -1.98 -12.52 -20.12
CA LYS A 227 -1.73 -13.97 -20.18
C LYS A 227 -1.91 -14.50 -21.58
#